data_a1e6a3e44a110150eb0b2a4cedbf8367
#
_entry.id   a1e6a3e44a110150eb0b2a4cedbf8367
#
_cell.length_a   1.000
_cell.length_b   1.000
_cell.length_c   1.000
_cell.angle_alpha   90.00
_cell.angle_beta   90.00
_cell.angle_gamma   90.00
#
_symmetry.space_group_name_H-M   'P 1'
#
loop_
_entity.id
_entity.type
_entity.pdbx_description
1 polymer ?
#
loop_
_entity_poly.entity_id
_entity_poly.type
_entity_poly.pdbx_seq_one_letter_code
_entity_poly.pdbx_strand_id
1 'polypeptide(L)'
;MNEQVVPDSEHRGLVARLPQLPRDLAQLARFDRPIGWWLLFWPGAWGIWLAGAGPQWTLIGWFLLGSIAMRGAGCVYNDIVDADLDRKVARTASRPVASGRVSRKLAWAWLLALCAVGLVVLLQLRWVAQIVAVASLALVAAYPFMKRITWWPQAWLGMVFTWALPVGWIALRSDNWDALLSLYAGAALWVIGYDTIYALQDREDDALVGIKSSALRLGGRVTSGVAVFYAAALGLWALGFWLYREDVVALLTLLPVGLHLAWQVATLDPADPDNPLARFRSNRWAGALMAAACFIVGNA
;
A
#
# COMPACT_ATOMS: atom_id res chain seq x y z
N MET A 1 17.59 26.59 12.83
CA MET A 1 17.85 25.50 11.86
C MET A 1 16.49 24.98 11.47
N ASN A 2 16.03 25.30 10.26
CA ASN A 2 14.80 24.71 9.74
C ASN A 2 15.08 23.22 9.52
N GLU A 3 14.50 22.36 10.38
CA GLU A 3 14.38 20.93 10.06
C GLU A 3 13.66 20.84 8.72
N GLN A 4 14.36 20.39 7.68
CA GLN A 4 13.73 20.09 6.40
C GLN A 4 12.79 18.89 6.62
N VAL A 5 11.55 19.24 6.75
CA VAL A 5 10.45 18.37 7.04
C VAL A 5 10.12 17.61 5.77
N VAL A 6 10.17 16.30 5.80
CA VAL A 6 9.70 15.47 4.68
C VAL A 6 8.21 15.77 4.46
N PRO A 7 7.77 16.19 3.26
CA PRO A 7 6.42 16.73 3.03
C PRO A 7 5.26 15.85 3.49
N ASP A 8 5.45 14.53 3.54
CA ASP A 8 4.42 13.56 3.93
C ASP A 8 4.35 13.32 5.44
N SER A 9 5.29 13.82 6.26
CA SER A 9 5.34 13.57 7.71
C SER A 9 4.27 14.35 8.44
N GLU A 10 3.55 13.69 9.35
CA GLU A 10 2.62 14.36 10.25
C GLU A 10 3.38 14.90 11.48
N HIS A 11 3.84 16.16 11.43
CA HIS A 11 4.61 16.79 12.51
C HIS A 11 3.84 17.09 13.78
N ARG A 12 2.52 16.95 13.77
CA ARG A 12 1.61 17.25 14.90
C ARG A 12 1.07 16.03 15.62
N GLY A 13 1.45 14.81 15.17
CA GLY A 13 0.98 13.55 15.71
C GLY A 13 1.69 13.12 17.02
N LEU A 14 1.28 11.95 17.54
CA LEU A 14 1.89 11.33 18.72
C LEU A 14 3.40 11.09 18.55
N VAL A 15 3.83 10.71 17.34
CA VAL A 15 5.24 10.44 17.04
C VAL A 15 6.13 11.67 17.27
N ALA A 16 5.64 12.87 16.95
CA ALA A 16 6.40 14.11 17.15
C ALA A 16 6.70 14.41 18.64
N ARG A 17 5.91 13.85 19.57
CA ARG A 17 6.08 14.04 21.02
C ARG A 17 7.02 13.02 21.67
N LEU A 18 7.47 12.02 20.93
CA LEU A 18 8.37 11.00 21.44
C LEU A 18 9.79 11.56 21.66
N PRO A 19 10.57 10.99 22.61
CA PRO A 19 12.00 11.21 22.70
C PRO A 19 12.72 10.89 21.38
N GLN A 20 13.93 11.40 21.16
CA GLN A 20 14.59 11.36 19.86
C GLN A 20 14.70 9.93 19.27
N LEU A 21 15.25 8.97 20.02
CA LEU A 21 15.45 7.62 19.49
C LEU A 21 14.13 6.88 19.16
N PRO A 22 13.11 6.82 20.04
CA PRO A 22 11.81 6.28 19.67
C PRO A 22 11.16 7.00 18.48
N ARG A 23 11.33 8.32 18.38
CA ARG A 23 10.85 9.12 17.25
C ARG A 23 11.52 8.69 15.96
N ASP A 24 12.85 8.60 15.94
CA ASP A 24 13.61 8.19 14.75
C ASP A 24 13.23 6.76 14.33
N LEU A 25 13.03 5.83 15.25
CA LEU A 25 12.56 4.46 14.95
C LEU A 25 11.13 4.45 14.40
N ALA A 26 10.23 5.26 14.95
CA ALA A 26 8.86 5.40 14.45
C ALA A 26 8.82 6.03 13.05
N GLN A 27 9.64 7.06 12.80
CA GLN A 27 9.81 7.67 11.48
C GLN A 27 10.42 6.69 10.47
N LEU A 28 11.38 5.88 10.88
CA LEU A 28 11.99 4.85 10.04
C LEU A 28 10.95 3.82 9.60
N ALA A 29 10.03 3.41 10.50
CA ALA A 29 8.91 2.54 10.20
C ALA A 29 7.70 3.26 9.55
N ARG A 30 7.78 4.58 9.31
CA ARG A 30 6.71 5.41 8.76
C ARG A 30 5.41 5.39 9.60
N PHE A 31 5.52 5.28 10.94
CA PHE A 31 4.37 5.35 11.84
C PHE A 31 3.78 6.77 11.95
N ASP A 32 4.55 7.76 11.52
CA ASP A 32 4.12 9.14 11.31
C ASP A 32 3.23 9.34 10.06
N ARG A 33 3.03 8.29 9.24
CA ARG A 33 2.33 8.33 7.95
C ARG A 33 1.35 7.17 7.81
N PRO A 34 0.19 7.23 8.47
CA PRO A 34 -0.75 6.11 8.58
C PRO A 34 -1.32 5.62 7.24
N ILE A 35 -1.27 6.44 6.20
CA ILE A 35 -1.80 6.08 4.89
C ILE A 35 -1.22 4.76 4.35
N GLY A 36 0.10 4.52 4.51
CA GLY A 36 0.75 3.34 3.95
C GLY A 36 0.25 2.01 4.53
N TRP A 37 -0.03 1.94 5.83
CA TRP A 37 -0.56 0.72 6.44
C TRP A 37 -2.06 0.54 6.19
N TRP A 38 -2.83 1.62 6.04
CA TRP A 38 -4.21 1.52 5.58
C TRP A 38 -4.31 0.91 4.19
N LEU A 39 -3.45 1.35 3.26
CA LEU A 39 -3.42 0.83 1.89
C LEU A 39 -2.98 -0.65 1.82
N LEU A 40 -2.15 -1.11 2.76
CA LEU A 40 -1.78 -2.51 2.88
C LEU A 40 -2.87 -3.35 3.57
N PHE A 41 -3.57 -2.76 4.56
CA PHE A 41 -4.60 -3.43 5.35
C PHE A 41 -5.88 -3.72 4.57
N TRP A 42 -6.37 -2.72 3.80
CA TRP A 42 -7.67 -2.84 3.14
C TRP A 42 -7.80 -4.06 2.23
N PRO A 43 -6.86 -4.39 1.34
CA PRO A 43 -6.94 -5.60 0.53
C PRO A 43 -7.10 -6.88 1.38
N GLY A 44 -6.43 -6.98 2.52
CA GLY A 44 -6.61 -8.08 3.45
C GLY A 44 -8.03 -8.16 4.02
N ALA A 45 -8.59 -7.03 4.42
CA ALA A 45 -9.97 -6.96 4.90
C ALA A 45 -10.97 -7.33 3.80
N TRP A 46 -10.73 -6.94 2.53
CA TRP A 46 -11.58 -7.35 1.39
C TRP A 46 -11.62 -8.87 1.25
N GLY A 47 -10.44 -9.52 1.29
CA GLY A 47 -10.34 -10.99 1.20
C GLY A 47 -11.07 -11.69 2.34
N ILE A 48 -10.90 -11.21 3.57
CA ILE A 48 -11.56 -11.77 4.76
C ILE A 48 -13.07 -11.62 4.67
N TRP A 49 -13.58 -10.41 4.40
CA TRP A 49 -15.01 -10.16 4.42
C TRP A 49 -15.74 -10.78 3.24
N LEU A 50 -15.15 -10.77 2.05
CA LEU A 50 -15.77 -11.43 0.89
C LEU A 50 -15.68 -12.96 0.97
N ALA A 51 -14.75 -13.52 1.76
CA ALA A 51 -14.74 -14.96 2.03
C ALA A 51 -16.02 -15.47 2.74
N GLY A 52 -16.87 -14.57 3.27
CA GLY A 52 -18.24 -14.89 3.65
C GLY A 52 -18.38 -15.71 4.95
N ALA A 53 -17.47 -15.53 5.91
CA ALA A 53 -17.52 -16.25 7.20
C ALA A 53 -17.93 -15.32 8.37
N GLY A 54 -18.74 -14.29 8.11
CA GLY A 54 -19.13 -13.28 9.09
C GLY A 54 -18.08 -12.17 9.27
N PRO A 55 -18.23 -11.33 10.30
CA PRO A 55 -17.42 -10.11 10.47
C PRO A 55 -15.96 -10.36 10.82
N GLN A 56 -15.60 -11.51 11.39
CA GLN A 56 -14.22 -11.97 11.67
C GLN A 56 -13.33 -10.91 12.36
N TRP A 57 -13.87 -10.16 13.34
CA TRP A 57 -13.17 -9.01 13.94
C TRP A 57 -11.80 -9.35 14.53
N THR A 58 -11.64 -10.54 15.10
CA THR A 58 -10.34 -11.00 15.61
C THR A 58 -9.31 -11.11 14.48
N LEU A 59 -9.69 -11.72 13.35
CA LEU A 59 -8.81 -11.85 12.19
C LEU A 59 -8.51 -10.50 11.56
N ILE A 60 -9.50 -9.61 11.46
CA ILE A 60 -9.33 -8.22 11.02
C ILE A 60 -8.32 -7.49 11.91
N GLY A 61 -8.41 -7.65 13.24
CA GLY A 61 -7.45 -7.08 14.18
C GLY A 61 -6.02 -7.59 13.96
N TRP A 62 -5.85 -8.90 13.71
CA TRP A 62 -4.55 -9.47 13.37
C TRP A 62 -4.00 -8.92 12.05
N PHE A 63 -4.85 -8.77 11.03
CA PHE A 63 -4.43 -8.20 9.74
C PHE A 63 -4.04 -6.72 9.88
N LEU A 64 -4.75 -5.94 10.71
CA LEU A 64 -4.38 -4.55 10.99
C LEU A 64 -3.00 -4.47 11.66
N LEU A 65 -2.78 -5.27 12.73
CA LEU A 65 -1.49 -5.33 13.41
C LEU A 65 -0.36 -5.76 12.47
N GLY A 66 -0.61 -6.81 11.66
CA GLY A 66 0.31 -7.29 10.65
C GLY A 66 0.65 -6.23 9.59
N SER A 67 -0.35 -5.47 9.13
CA SER A 67 -0.15 -4.40 8.15
C SER A 67 0.69 -3.26 8.72
N ILE A 68 0.47 -2.85 9.96
CA ILE A 68 1.29 -1.84 10.63
C ILE A 68 2.74 -2.32 10.75
N ALA A 69 2.95 -3.53 11.26
CA ALA A 69 4.29 -4.08 11.48
C ALA A 69 5.04 -4.34 10.16
N MET A 70 4.42 -5.03 9.20
CA MET A 70 5.07 -5.40 7.94
C MET A 70 5.26 -4.23 7.00
N ARG A 71 4.34 -3.23 7.00
CA ARG A 71 4.59 -1.97 6.29
C ARG A 71 5.79 -1.24 6.87
N GLY A 72 5.89 -1.20 8.22
CA GLY A 72 7.05 -0.65 8.91
C GLY A 72 8.33 -1.38 8.55
N ALA A 73 8.35 -2.71 8.64
CA ALA A 73 9.49 -3.54 8.27
C ALA A 73 9.97 -3.30 6.83
N GLY A 74 9.02 -3.23 5.86
CA GLY A 74 9.34 -2.93 4.46
C GLY A 74 9.97 -1.55 4.28
N CYS A 75 9.52 -0.53 5.02
CA CYS A 75 10.12 0.80 4.99
C CYS A 75 11.53 0.80 5.57
N VAL A 76 11.74 0.14 6.73
CA VAL A 76 13.06 0.00 7.35
C VAL A 76 14.03 -0.71 6.40
N TYR A 77 13.60 -1.81 5.78
CA TYR A 77 14.39 -2.54 4.80
C TYR A 77 14.80 -1.65 3.62
N ASN A 78 13.85 -0.93 3.04
CA ASN A 78 14.11 -0.03 1.93
C ASN A 78 15.12 1.06 2.31
N ASP A 79 14.97 1.70 3.48
CA ASP A 79 15.90 2.74 3.96
C ASP A 79 17.31 2.17 4.26
N ILE A 80 17.44 0.90 4.67
CA ILE A 80 18.74 0.23 4.84
C ILE A 80 19.41 0.01 3.48
N VAL A 81 18.67 -0.50 2.48
CA VAL A 81 19.18 -0.82 1.13
C VAL A 81 19.54 0.44 0.37
N ASP A 82 18.73 1.49 0.49
CA ASP A 82 18.92 2.74 -0.24
C ASP A 82 19.76 3.79 0.51
N ALA A 83 20.28 3.49 1.72
CA ALA A 83 20.94 4.47 2.59
C ALA A 83 22.02 5.33 1.91
N ASP A 84 22.83 4.72 1.03
CA ASP A 84 23.93 5.43 0.34
C ASP A 84 23.41 6.25 -0.85
N LEU A 85 22.29 5.87 -1.46
CA LEU A 85 21.58 6.63 -2.47
C LEU A 85 20.84 7.81 -1.83
N ASP A 86 20.12 7.55 -0.75
CA ASP A 86 19.34 8.54 0.00
C ASP A 86 20.18 9.72 0.51
N ARG A 87 21.45 9.48 0.87
CA ARG A 87 22.40 10.55 1.24
C ARG A 87 22.67 11.57 0.14
N LYS A 88 22.51 11.16 -1.12
CA LYS A 88 22.82 11.99 -2.29
C LYS A 88 21.62 12.82 -2.75
N VAL A 89 20.43 12.54 -2.26
CA VAL A 89 19.17 13.17 -2.65
C VAL A 89 18.69 14.07 -1.52
N ALA A 90 18.54 15.38 -1.78
CA ALA A 90 18.22 16.38 -0.76
C ALA A 90 17.00 16.03 0.08
N ARG A 91 15.93 15.50 -0.56
CA ARG A 91 14.68 15.11 0.10
C ARG A 91 14.83 13.93 1.06
N THR A 92 15.72 12.97 0.76
CA THR A 92 15.88 11.73 1.53
C THR A 92 17.10 11.72 2.44
N ALA A 93 18.03 12.67 2.29
CA ALA A 93 19.24 12.79 3.11
C ALA A 93 18.94 12.92 4.61
N SER A 94 17.78 13.47 4.97
CA SER A 94 17.32 13.63 6.36
C SER A 94 16.73 12.33 6.97
N ARG A 95 16.56 11.24 6.20
CA ARG A 95 16.07 9.97 6.74
C ARG A 95 16.98 9.43 7.85
N PRO A 96 16.44 8.74 8.88
CA PRO A 96 17.20 8.35 10.06
C PRO A 96 18.47 7.53 9.76
N VAL A 97 18.43 6.59 8.80
CA VAL A 97 19.61 5.78 8.42
C VAL A 97 20.56 6.58 7.52
N ALA A 98 20.05 7.30 6.53
CA ALA A 98 20.85 8.10 5.61
C ALA A 98 21.62 9.22 6.34
N SER A 99 20.99 9.92 7.30
CA SER A 99 21.59 10.98 8.11
C SER A 99 22.53 10.45 9.21
N GLY A 100 22.53 9.14 9.49
CA GLY A 100 23.33 8.54 10.57
C GLY A 100 22.70 8.64 11.98
N ARG A 101 21.48 9.23 12.14
CA ARG A 101 20.78 9.26 13.44
C ARG A 101 20.44 7.86 13.96
N VAL A 102 20.17 6.92 13.07
CA VAL A 102 19.98 5.50 13.38
C VAL A 102 21.06 4.72 12.67
N SER A 103 21.84 3.93 13.43
CA SER A 103 22.86 3.06 12.84
C SER A 103 22.22 1.91 12.03
N ARG A 104 22.91 1.41 11.00
CA ARG A 104 22.42 0.25 10.22
C ARG A 104 22.15 -0.98 11.10
N LYS A 105 22.98 -1.20 12.14
CA LYS A 105 22.77 -2.32 13.09
C LYS A 105 21.46 -2.18 13.86
N LEU A 106 21.17 -0.99 14.35
CA LEU A 106 19.92 -0.72 15.06
C LEU A 106 18.71 -0.79 14.13
N ALA A 107 18.84 -0.31 12.88
CA ALA A 107 17.80 -0.45 11.86
C ALA A 107 17.47 -1.93 11.57
N TRP A 108 18.49 -2.80 11.44
CA TRP A 108 18.29 -4.24 11.30
C TRP A 108 17.61 -4.86 12.53
N ALA A 109 18.01 -4.48 13.74
CA ALA A 109 17.37 -4.96 14.97
C ALA A 109 15.89 -4.52 15.03
N TRP A 110 15.60 -3.28 14.63
CA TRP A 110 14.21 -2.78 14.55
C TRP A 110 13.38 -3.51 13.50
N LEU A 111 13.95 -3.76 12.31
CA LEU A 111 13.32 -4.57 11.27
C LEU A 111 12.96 -5.97 11.80
N LEU A 112 13.89 -6.65 12.47
CA LEU A 112 13.65 -7.97 13.04
C LEU A 112 12.57 -7.95 14.13
N ALA A 113 12.51 -6.91 14.95
CA ALA A 113 11.44 -6.74 15.93
C ALA A 113 10.07 -6.60 15.26
N LEU A 114 9.96 -5.82 14.18
CA LEU A 114 8.73 -5.69 13.40
C LEU A 114 8.36 -7.01 12.70
N CYS A 115 9.33 -7.74 12.17
CA CYS A 115 9.13 -9.08 11.59
C CYS A 115 8.67 -10.09 12.66
N ALA A 116 9.16 -9.98 13.91
CA ALA A 116 8.69 -10.84 15.00
C ALA A 116 7.19 -10.60 15.31
N VAL A 117 6.73 -9.35 15.28
CA VAL A 117 5.29 -9.04 15.35
C VAL A 117 4.53 -9.65 14.17
N GLY A 118 5.07 -9.53 12.96
CA GLY A 118 4.50 -10.17 11.76
C GLY A 118 4.44 -11.69 11.89
N LEU A 119 5.44 -12.32 12.50
CA LEU A 119 5.46 -13.77 12.75
C LEU A 119 4.36 -14.17 13.74
N VAL A 120 4.15 -13.40 14.82
CA VAL A 120 3.02 -13.66 15.75
C VAL A 120 1.69 -13.64 15.02
N VAL A 121 1.48 -12.67 14.13
CA VAL A 121 0.26 -12.59 13.29
C VAL A 121 0.19 -13.80 12.34
N LEU A 122 1.28 -14.15 11.67
CA LEU A 122 1.36 -15.28 10.75
C LEU A 122 0.90 -16.59 11.41
N LEU A 123 1.36 -16.83 12.64
CA LEU A 123 1.02 -18.02 13.41
C LEU A 123 -0.47 -18.13 13.81
N GLN A 124 -1.25 -17.06 13.69
CA GLN A 124 -2.70 -17.09 13.91
C GLN A 124 -3.46 -17.59 12.66
N LEU A 125 -2.80 -17.69 11.52
CA LEU A 125 -3.42 -18.09 10.26
C LEU A 125 -3.34 -19.60 10.09
N ARG A 126 -4.27 -20.17 9.29
CA ARG A 126 -4.14 -21.56 8.86
C ARG A 126 -2.90 -21.75 7.98
N TRP A 127 -2.30 -22.94 8.02
CA TRP A 127 -0.98 -23.23 7.42
C TRP A 127 -0.87 -22.86 5.92
N VAL A 128 -1.96 -23.06 5.14
CA VAL A 128 -1.99 -22.69 3.71
C VAL A 128 -1.83 -21.16 3.54
N ALA A 129 -2.54 -20.37 4.35
CA ALA A 129 -2.41 -18.91 4.33
C ALA A 129 -1.02 -18.46 4.81
N GLN A 130 -0.40 -19.19 5.75
CA GLN A 130 0.97 -18.93 6.17
C GLN A 130 1.95 -19.08 5.00
N ILE A 131 1.86 -20.15 4.20
CA ILE A 131 2.72 -20.35 3.02
C ILE A 131 2.54 -19.20 2.03
N VAL A 132 1.30 -18.83 1.72
CA VAL A 132 1.01 -17.72 0.81
C VAL A 132 1.54 -16.39 1.35
N ALA A 133 1.38 -16.14 2.66
CA ALA A 133 1.92 -14.93 3.28
C ALA A 133 3.45 -14.88 3.22
N VAL A 134 4.15 -15.98 3.51
CA VAL A 134 5.61 -16.07 3.44
C VAL A 134 6.11 -15.85 2.01
N ALA A 135 5.40 -16.35 0.99
CA ALA A 135 5.76 -16.13 -0.42
C ALA A 135 5.84 -14.63 -0.80
N SER A 136 5.10 -13.75 -0.11
CA SER A 136 5.20 -12.29 -0.32
C SER A 136 6.57 -11.72 -0.04
N LEU A 137 7.36 -12.34 0.83
CA LEU A 137 8.69 -11.84 1.23
C LEU A 137 9.64 -11.77 0.03
N ALA A 138 9.52 -12.70 -0.93
CA ALA A 138 10.31 -12.65 -2.16
C ALA A 138 9.98 -11.41 -3.00
N LEU A 139 8.70 -11.06 -3.11
CA LEU A 139 8.25 -9.84 -3.81
C LEU A 139 8.71 -8.58 -3.09
N VAL A 140 8.58 -8.55 -1.76
CA VAL A 140 9.02 -7.42 -0.91
C VAL A 140 10.54 -7.22 -1.03
N ALA A 141 11.33 -8.30 -0.98
CA ALA A 141 12.78 -8.23 -1.10
C ALA A 141 13.25 -7.68 -2.47
N ALA A 142 12.52 -7.99 -3.54
CA ALA A 142 12.84 -7.53 -4.88
C ALA A 142 12.41 -6.07 -5.14
N TYR A 143 11.42 -5.54 -4.39
CA TYR A 143 10.82 -4.23 -4.65
C TYR A 143 11.82 -3.06 -4.75
N PRO A 144 12.83 -2.89 -3.84
CA PRO A 144 13.75 -1.75 -3.91
C PRO A 144 14.55 -1.66 -5.22
N PHE A 145 14.70 -2.80 -5.92
CA PHE A 145 15.46 -2.87 -7.16
C PHE A 145 14.61 -2.51 -8.39
N MET A 146 13.27 -2.60 -8.30
CA MET A 146 12.38 -2.42 -9.45
C MET A 146 12.48 -1.03 -10.07
N LYS A 147 12.61 0.02 -9.28
CA LYS A 147 12.79 1.42 -9.76
C LYS A 147 14.06 1.63 -10.61
N ARG A 148 15.02 0.70 -10.54
CA ARG A 148 16.26 0.71 -11.34
C ARG A 148 16.11 -0.07 -12.64
N ILE A 149 15.18 -1.02 -12.69
CA ILE A 149 15.01 -1.98 -13.79
C ILE A 149 13.90 -1.55 -14.74
N THR A 150 12.72 -1.18 -14.21
CA THR A 150 11.51 -0.94 -15.00
C THR A 150 10.96 0.48 -14.85
N TRP A 151 10.23 0.96 -15.88
CA TRP A 151 9.42 2.18 -15.83
C TRP A 151 8.11 2.01 -15.04
N TRP A 152 7.79 0.78 -14.63
CA TRP A 152 6.56 0.40 -13.94
C TRP A 152 6.84 -0.25 -12.58
N PRO A 153 7.65 0.38 -11.68
CA PRO A 153 7.83 -0.14 -10.32
C PRO A 153 6.51 -0.18 -9.55
N GLN A 154 5.52 0.67 -9.93
CA GLN A 154 4.17 0.69 -9.42
C GLN A 154 3.41 -0.63 -9.64
N ALA A 155 3.67 -1.32 -10.75
CA ALA A 155 3.07 -2.64 -11.01
C ALA A 155 3.59 -3.69 -10.02
N TRP A 156 4.89 -3.65 -9.72
CA TRP A 156 5.45 -4.52 -8.68
C TRP A 156 4.89 -4.20 -7.31
N LEU A 157 4.80 -2.90 -6.96
CA LEU A 157 4.18 -2.45 -5.73
C LEU A 157 2.72 -2.90 -5.63
N GLY A 158 1.99 -2.86 -6.75
CA GLY A 158 0.62 -3.37 -6.84
C GLY A 158 0.51 -4.81 -6.37
N MET A 159 1.36 -5.69 -6.87
CA MET A 159 1.40 -7.08 -6.42
C MET A 159 1.73 -7.21 -4.93
N VAL A 160 2.73 -6.46 -4.43
CA VAL A 160 3.16 -6.50 -3.03
C VAL A 160 2.07 -6.01 -2.07
N PHE A 161 1.49 -4.83 -2.33
CA PHE A 161 0.54 -4.19 -1.42
C PHE A 161 -0.81 -4.90 -1.37
N THR A 162 -1.21 -5.55 -2.45
CA THR A 162 -2.48 -6.27 -2.50
C THR A 162 -2.38 -7.74 -2.12
N TRP A 163 -1.16 -8.24 -1.85
CA TRP A 163 -0.94 -9.64 -1.48
C TRP A 163 -1.68 -10.08 -0.21
N ALA A 164 -2.04 -9.13 0.66
CA ALA A 164 -2.87 -9.40 1.82
C ALA A 164 -4.28 -9.90 1.45
N LEU A 165 -4.78 -9.58 0.24
CA LEU A 165 -6.11 -10.04 -0.23
C LEU A 165 -6.15 -11.58 -0.39
N PRO A 166 -5.28 -12.24 -1.18
CA PRO A 166 -5.27 -13.69 -1.24
C PRO A 166 -4.95 -14.33 0.12
N VAL A 167 -4.11 -13.72 0.96
CA VAL A 167 -3.85 -14.24 2.31
C VAL A 167 -5.13 -14.23 3.15
N GLY A 168 -5.88 -13.13 3.17
CA GLY A 168 -7.15 -13.01 3.90
C GLY A 168 -8.22 -13.97 3.39
N TRP A 169 -8.34 -14.10 2.08
CA TRP A 169 -9.26 -15.06 1.45
C TRP A 169 -8.92 -16.50 1.85
N ILE A 170 -7.68 -16.91 1.62
CA ILE A 170 -7.20 -18.26 1.89
C ILE A 170 -7.19 -18.57 3.39
N ALA A 171 -7.14 -17.58 4.26
CA ALA A 171 -7.28 -17.79 5.70
C ALA A 171 -8.65 -18.40 6.09
N LEU A 172 -9.69 -18.20 5.27
CA LEU A 172 -11.06 -18.66 5.55
C LEU A 172 -11.57 -19.71 4.57
N ARG A 173 -11.22 -19.61 3.28
CA ARG A 173 -11.70 -20.51 2.22
C ARG A 173 -10.62 -20.84 1.19
N SER A 174 -10.87 -21.83 0.35
CA SER A 174 -9.92 -22.32 -0.67
C SER A 174 -10.66 -22.70 -1.97
N ASP A 175 -11.59 -21.87 -2.39
CA ASP A 175 -12.42 -22.01 -3.60
C ASP A 175 -12.64 -20.63 -4.24
N ASN A 176 -13.42 -20.56 -5.31
CA ASN A 176 -13.73 -19.34 -6.09
C ASN A 176 -12.47 -18.57 -6.51
N TRP A 177 -11.48 -19.28 -7.03
CA TRP A 177 -10.19 -18.73 -7.42
C TRP A 177 -10.29 -17.68 -8.51
N ASP A 178 -11.26 -17.81 -9.44
CA ASP A 178 -11.47 -16.87 -10.52
C ASP A 178 -11.91 -15.50 -9.99
N ALA A 179 -12.83 -15.50 -9.01
CA ALA A 179 -13.24 -14.28 -8.31
C ALA A 179 -12.05 -13.65 -7.57
N LEU A 180 -11.29 -14.46 -6.81
CA LEU A 180 -10.10 -13.99 -6.10
C LEU A 180 -9.07 -13.38 -7.04
N LEU A 181 -8.75 -14.04 -8.15
CA LEU A 181 -7.76 -13.56 -9.11
C LEU A 181 -8.20 -12.27 -9.78
N SER A 182 -9.48 -12.15 -10.13
CA SER A 182 -10.05 -10.93 -10.69
C SER A 182 -9.96 -9.77 -9.70
N LEU A 183 -10.33 -9.99 -8.45
CA LEU A 183 -10.24 -8.99 -7.38
C LEU A 183 -8.80 -8.56 -7.12
N TYR A 184 -7.86 -9.50 -7.07
CA TYR A 184 -6.45 -9.24 -6.87
C TYR A 184 -5.84 -8.42 -8.01
N ALA A 185 -6.14 -8.78 -9.26
CA ALA A 185 -5.69 -8.03 -10.43
C ALA A 185 -6.26 -6.60 -10.44
N GLY A 186 -7.56 -6.43 -10.12
CA GLY A 186 -8.18 -5.13 -9.95
C GLY A 186 -7.54 -4.30 -8.84
N ALA A 187 -7.23 -4.92 -7.70
CA ALA A 187 -6.55 -4.27 -6.60
C ALA A 187 -5.12 -3.82 -6.99
N ALA A 188 -4.38 -4.64 -7.74
CA ALA A 188 -3.06 -4.26 -8.24
C ALA A 188 -3.13 -3.05 -9.19
N LEU A 189 -4.12 -2.99 -10.08
CA LEU A 189 -4.34 -1.83 -10.96
C LEU A 189 -4.72 -0.57 -10.17
N TRP A 190 -5.54 -0.68 -9.12
CA TRP A 190 -5.83 0.43 -8.22
C TRP A 190 -4.55 0.97 -7.56
N VAL A 191 -3.64 0.09 -7.10
CA VAL A 191 -2.34 0.49 -6.56
C VAL A 191 -1.50 1.21 -7.60
N ILE A 192 -1.43 0.70 -8.84
CA ILE A 192 -0.71 1.39 -9.92
C ILE A 192 -1.26 2.80 -10.12
N GLY A 193 -2.57 2.96 -10.10
CA GLY A 193 -3.23 4.26 -10.23
C GLY A 193 -2.82 5.23 -9.13
N TYR A 194 -3.03 4.88 -7.87
CA TYR A 194 -2.76 5.80 -6.78
C TYR A 194 -1.25 6.03 -6.54
N ASP A 195 -0.40 5.03 -6.80
CA ASP A 195 1.03 5.21 -6.65
C ASP A 195 1.64 6.02 -7.81
N THR A 196 0.99 6.00 -8.98
CA THR A 196 1.30 6.94 -10.07
C THR A 196 0.97 8.38 -9.67
N ILE A 197 -0.15 8.61 -8.96
CA ILE A 197 -0.47 9.93 -8.39
C ILE A 197 0.59 10.34 -7.36
N TYR A 198 0.98 9.41 -6.47
CA TYR A 198 2.02 9.67 -5.46
C TYR A 198 3.36 10.04 -6.11
N ALA A 199 3.75 9.33 -7.17
CA ALA A 199 5.01 9.55 -7.89
C ALA A 199 5.09 10.93 -8.59
N LEU A 200 4.00 11.68 -8.70
CA LEU A 200 4.03 13.06 -9.19
C LEU A 200 4.83 14.00 -8.28
N GLN A 201 4.88 13.74 -6.97
CA GLN A 201 5.63 14.55 -6.01
C GLN A 201 7.14 14.47 -6.22
N ASP A 202 7.63 13.34 -6.72
CA ASP A 202 9.06 13.05 -6.89
C ASP A 202 9.52 13.18 -8.35
N ARG A 203 8.64 13.58 -9.26
CA ARG A 203 8.84 13.51 -10.70
C ARG A 203 10.10 14.25 -11.18
N GLU A 204 10.37 15.42 -10.64
CA GLU A 204 11.54 16.23 -11.01
C GLU A 204 12.82 15.62 -10.44
N ASP A 205 12.82 15.26 -9.16
CA ASP A 205 13.97 14.63 -8.50
C ASP A 205 14.30 13.28 -9.12
N ASP A 206 13.28 12.45 -9.40
CA ASP A 206 13.45 11.13 -10.04
C ASP A 206 14.09 11.26 -11.44
N ALA A 207 13.69 12.28 -12.20
CA ALA A 207 14.27 12.55 -13.52
C ALA A 207 15.76 12.94 -13.42
N LEU A 208 16.14 13.74 -12.41
CA LEU A 208 17.53 14.18 -12.21
C LEU A 208 18.47 13.04 -11.81
N VAL A 209 17.99 12.08 -11.00
CA VAL A 209 18.82 10.96 -10.53
C VAL A 209 18.67 9.68 -11.36
N GLY A 210 17.88 9.72 -12.46
CA GLY A 210 17.70 8.59 -13.37
C GLY A 210 16.83 7.45 -12.81
N ILE A 211 15.99 7.73 -11.81
CA ILE A 211 14.99 6.78 -11.28
C ILE A 211 13.81 6.70 -12.24
N LYS A 212 13.33 5.47 -12.48
CA LYS A 212 12.20 5.22 -13.37
C LYS A 212 10.89 5.19 -12.60
N SER A 213 9.84 5.85 -13.11
CA SER A 213 8.49 5.81 -12.55
C SER A 213 7.41 5.88 -13.63
N SER A 214 6.19 5.42 -13.31
CA SER A 214 5.03 5.53 -14.20
C SER A 214 4.65 6.99 -14.45
N ALA A 215 4.82 7.89 -13.49
CA ALA A 215 4.58 9.32 -13.66
C ALA A 215 5.49 9.93 -14.73
N LEU A 216 6.79 9.57 -14.75
CA LEU A 216 7.72 9.96 -15.79
C LEU A 216 7.34 9.36 -17.14
N ARG A 217 6.97 8.08 -17.19
CA ARG A 217 6.60 7.37 -18.41
C ARG A 217 5.35 7.92 -19.08
N LEU A 218 4.36 8.31 -18.30
CA LEU A 218 3.08 8.88 -18.77
C LEU A 218 3.21 10.36 -19.14
N GLY A 219 4.14 11.08 -18.52
CA GLY A 219 4.37 12.49 -18.81
C GLY A 219 3.11 13.34 -18.62
N GLY A 220 2.72 14.11 -19.65
CA GLY A 220 1.50 14.94 -19.63
C GLY A 220 0.17 14.15 -19.66
N ARG A 221 0.22 12.80 -19.83
CA ARG A 221 -0.96 11.93 -19.87
C ARG A 221 -1.23 11.21 -18.55
N VAL A 222 -0.65 11.67 -17.44
CA VAL A 222 -0.79 10.99 -16.13
C VAL A 222 -2.25 10.85 -15.72
N THR A 223 -3.06 11.91 -15.79
CA THR A 223 -4.49 11.87 -15.41
C THR A 223 -5.26 10.83 -16.23
N SER A 224 -5.05 10.79 -17.54
CA SER A 224 -5.68 9.78 -18.42
C SER A 224 -5.18 8.36 -18.09
N GLY A 225 -3.89 8.19 -17.79
CA GLY A 225 -3.33 6.91 -17.36
C GLY A 225 -3.96 6.41 -16.07
N VAL A 226 -4.08 7.27 -15.07
CA VAL A 226 -4.75 6.95 -13.80
C VAL A 226 -6.22 6.58 -14.03
N ALA A 227 -6.93 7.32 -14.90
CA ALA A 227 -8.31 7.01 -15.26
C ALA A 227 -8.46 5.60 -15.85
N VAL A 228 -7.55 5.21 -16.75
CA VAL A 228 -7.54 3.86 -17.35
C VAL A 228 -7.29 2.80 -16.28
N PHE A 229 -6.32 2.99 -15.39
CA PHE A 229 -6.04 2.03 -14.32
C PHE A 229 -7.24 1.88 -13.37
N TYR A 230 -7.89 2.97 -12.98
CA TYR A 230 -9.05 2.93 -12.09
C TYR A 230 -10.28 2.32 -12.78
N ALA A 231 -10.53 2.63 -14.05
CA ALA A 231 -11.62 2.00 -14.81
C ALA A 231 -11.40 0.49 -14.96
N ALA A 232 -10.18 0.06 -15.28
CA ALA A 232 -9.83 -1.36 -15.36
C ALA A 232 -9.93 -2.06 -13.99
N ALA A 233 -9.51 -1.40 -12.90
CA ALA A 233 -9.68 -1.91 -11.54
C ALA A 233 -11.16 -2.14 -11.20
N LEU A 234 -12.02 -1.15 -11.49
CA LEU A 234 -13.47 -1.26 -11.28
C LEU A 234 -14.10 -2.38 -12.12
N GLY A 235 -13.69 -2.52 -13.38
CA GLY A 235 -14.15 -3.60 -14.25
C GLY A 235 -13.78 -4.98 -13.72
N LEU A 236 -12.55 -5.15 -13.24
CA LEU A 236 -12.11 -6.40 -12.62
C LEU A 236 -12.76 -6.66 -11.26
N TRP A 237 -13.01 -5.65 -10.44
CA TRP A 237 -13.78 -5.82 -9.20
C TRP A 237 -15.23 -6.21 -9.49
N ALA A 238 -15.87 -5.59 -10.49
CA ALA A 238 -17.20 -5.98 -10.93
C ALA A 238 -17.24 -7.42 -11.45
N LEU A 239 -16.24 -7.82 -12.25
CA LEU A 239 -16.10 -9.21 -12.69
C LEU A 239 -15.90 -10.16 -11.50
N GLY A 240 -15.04 -9.82 -10.55
CA GLY A 240 -14.80 -10.63 -9.35
C GLY A 240 -16.07 -10.80 -8.50
N PHE A 241 -16.86 -9.74 -8.32
CA PHE A 241 -18.14 -9.81 -7.61
C PHE A 241 -19.16 -10.66 -8.36
N TRP A 242 -19.23 -10.52 -9.69
CA TRP A 242 -20.10 -11.34 -10.53
C TRP A 242 -19.73 -12.81 -10.46
N LEU A 243 -18.46 -13.15 -10.60
CA LEU A 243 -17.96 -14.53 -10.48
C LEU A 243 -18.19 -15.13 -9.07
N TYR A 244 -18.20 -14.27 -8.05
CA TYR A 244 -18.47 -14.69 -6.68
C TYR A 244 -19.96 -14.98 -6.45
N ARG A 245 -20.87 -14.18 -7.02
CA ARG A 245 -22.30 -14.22 -6.65
C ARG A 245 -23.23 -13.84 -7.79
N GLU A 246 -23.07 -13.93 -8.98
CA GLU A 246 -23.97 -13.67 -10.13
C GLU A 246 -25.21 -12.77 -9.81
N ASP A 247 -25.00 -11.69 -9.05
CA ASP A 247 -26.03 -10.80 -8.52
C ASP A 247 -25.77 -9.34 -8.89
N VAL A 248 -26.71 -8.72 -9.57
CA VAL A 248 -26.63 -7.29 -9.96
C VAL A 248 -26.57 -6.39 -8.71
N VAL A 249 -27.23 -6.76 -7.61
CA VAL A 249 -27.20 -5.98 -6.37
C VAL A 249 -25.78 -5.94 -5.80
N ALA A 250 -25.02 -7.04 -5.91
CA ALA A 250 -23.61 -7.04 -5.54
C ALA A 250 -22.79 -6.00 -6.32
N LEU A 251 -23.06 -5.83 -7.62
CA LEU A 251 -22.37 -4.82 -8.44
C LEU A 251 -22.70 -3.39 -8.01
N LEU A 252 -23.92 -3.13 -7.54
CA LEU A 252 -24.31 -1.80 -7.07
C LEU A 252 -23.53 -1.35 -5.83
N THR A 253 -23.02 -2.29 -5.03
CA THR A 253 -22.18 -1.96 -3.86
C THR A 253 -20.83 -1.33 -4.25
N LEU A 254 -20.41 -1.45 -5.52
CA LEU A 254 -19.21 -0.81 -6.05
C LEU A 254 -19.41 0.67 -6.42
N LEU A 255 -20.65 1.17 -6.51
CA LEU A 255 -20.91 2.56 -6.89
C LEU A 255 -20.20 3.59 -6.00
N PRO A 256 -20.17 3.48 -4.66
CA PRO A 256 -19.49 4.47 -3.82
C PRO A 256 -17.99 4.54 -4.09
N VAL A 257 -17.31 3.40 -4.25
CA VAL A 257 -15.87 3.39 -4.57
C VAL A 257 -15.64 3.89 -5.99
N GLY A 258 -16.48 3.54 -6.95
CA GLY A 258 -16.41 4.03 -8.33
C GLY A 258 -16.51 5.54 -8.41
N LEU A 259 -17.50 6.14 -7.71
CA LEU A 259 -17.68 7.59 -7.64
C LEU A 259 -16.48 8.27 -6.98
N HIS A 260 -15.90 7.66 -5.92
CA HIS A 260 -14.72 8.20 -5.27
C HIS A 260 -13.50 8.19 -6.19
N LEU A 261 -13.27 7.11 -6.95
CA LEU A 261 -12.16 7.04 -7.92
C LEU A 261 -12.38 8.02 -9.09
N ALA A 262 -13.61 8.15 -9.58
CA ALA A 262 -13.96 9.14 -10.60
C ALA A 262 -13.71 10.58 -10.11
N TRP A 263 -14.09 10.88 -8.86
CA TRP A 263 -13.81 12.17 -8.23
C TRP A 263 -12.30 12.43 -8.13
N GLN A 264 -11.47 11.44 -7.74
CA GLN A 264 -10.02 11.60 -7.72
C GLN A 264 -9.48 12.01 -9.09
N VAL A 265 -9.90 11.32 -10.16
CA VAL A 265 -9.46 11.61 -11.53
C VAL A 265 -9.92 13.00 -11.99
N ALA A 266 -11.18 13.33 -11.75
CA ALA A 266 -11.77 14.61 -12.18
C ALA A 266 -11.14 15.83 -11.48
N THR A 267 -10.58 15.62 -10.29
CA THR A 267 -10.01 16.69 -9.47
C THR A 267 -8.48 16.57 -9.29
N LEU A 268 -7.84 15.65 -10.00
CA LEU A 268 -6.38 15.54 -10.00
C LEU A 268 -5.77 16.69 -10.81
N ASP A 269 -5.01 17.53 -10.12
CA ASP A 269 -4.20 18.57 -10.73
C ASP A 269 -2.69 18.28 -10.52
N PRO A 270 -2.00 17.79 -11.56
CA PRO A 270 -0.57 17.51 -11.46
C PRO A 270 0.32 18.76 -11.31
N ALA A 271 -0.23 19.98 -11.54
CA ALA A 271 0.52 21.23 -11.43
C ALA A 271 0.47 21.82 -10.01
N ASP A 272 -0.53 21.43 -9.20
CA ASP A 272 -0.62 21.84 -7.81
C ASP A 272 0.26 20.93 -6.93
N PRO A 273 1.24 21.42 -6.19
CA PRO A 273 2.17 20.61 -5.40
C PRO A 273 1.50 19.79 -4.28
N ASP A 274 0.36 20.25 -3.76
CA ASP A 274 -0.35 19.61 -2.64
C ASP A 274 -1.46 18.64 -3.10
N ASN A 275 -2.00 18.85 -4.30
CA ASN A 275 -3.13 18.10 -4.81
C ASN A 275 -2.84 16.60 -4.96
N PRO A 276 -1.74 16.16 -5.61
CA PRO A 276 -1.42 14.73 -5.74
C PRO A 276 -1.36 14.01 -4.40
N LEU A 277 -0.73 14.63 -3.39
CA LEU A 277 -0.65 14.05 -2.05
C LEU A 277 -2.03 13.93 -1.40
N ALA A 278 -2.89 14.94 -1.54
CA ALA A 278 -4.24 14.89 -1.03
C ALA A 278 -5.08 13.77 -1.70
N ARG A 279 -4.94 13.60 -3.03
CA ARG A 279 -5.60 12.51 -3.78
C ARG A 279 -5.05 11.15 -3.39
N PHE A 280 -3.73 10.99 -3.29
CA PHE A 280 -3.11 9.77 -2.78
C PHE A 280 -3.65 9.38 -1.40
N ARG A 281 -3.63 10.32 -0.44
CA ARG A 281 -4.12 10.09 0.94
C ARG A 281 -5.61 9.71 0.98
N SER A 282 -6.41 10.16 0.02
CA SER A 282 -7.84 9.84 -0.04
C SER A 282 -8.12 8.37 -0.36
N ASN A 283 -7.13 7.61 -0.88
CA ASN A 283 -7.29 6.18 -1.16
C ASN A 283 -7.54 5.31 0.07
N ARG A 284 -7.28 5.82 1.29
CA ARG A 284 -7.78 5.17 2.51
C ARG A 284 -9.30 5.00 2.50
N TRP A 285 -10.02 5.97 1.93
CA TRP A 285 -11.46 5.92 1.81
C TRP A 285 -11.92 5.04 0.66
N ALA A 286 -11.22 5.04 -0.48
CA ALA A 286 -11.47 4.08 -1.55
C ALA A 286 -11.33 2.65 -1.02
N GLY A 287 -10.27 2.37 -0.25
CA GLY A 287 -10.06 1.09 0.41
C GLY A 287 -11.17 0.72 1.38
N ALA A 288 -11.65 1.66 2.20
CA ALA A 288 -12.74 1.45 3.14
C ALA A 288 -14.08 1.21 2.43
N LEU A 289 -14.39 1.96 1.37
CA LEU A 289 -15.62 1.80 0.58
C LEU A 289 -15.66 0.42 -0.09
N MET A 290 -14.55 -0.01 -0.67
CA MET A 290 -14.45 -1.35 -1.25
C MET A 290 -14.56 -2.44 -0.16
N ALA A 291 -14.00 -2.20 1.04
CA ALA A 291 -14.13 -3.11 2.17
C ALA A 291 -15.59 -3.25 2.63
N ALA A 292 -16.35 -2.15 2.67
CA ALA A 292 -17.77 -2.18 2.94
C ALA A 292 -18.56 -2.98 1.87
N ALA A 293 -18.22 -2.80 0.59
CA ALA A 293 -18.81 -3.60 -0.49
C ALA A 293 -18.53 -5.09 -0.30
N CYS A 294 -17.27 -5.47 -0.02
CA CYS A 294 -16.89 -6.86 0.26
C CYS A 294 -17.63 -7.43 1.49
N PHE A 295 -17.79 -6.64 2.54
CA PHE A 295 -18.52 -7.04 3.74
C PHE A 295 -20.00 -7.32 3.42
N ILE A 296 -20.66 -6.41 2.70
CA ILE A 296 -22.07 -6.57 2.31
C ILE A 296 -22.23 -7.82 1.45
N VAL A 297 -21.43 -7.95 0.38
CA VAL A 297 -21.58 -9.07 -0.59
C VAL A 297 -21.23 -10.42 0.01
N GLY A 298 -20.22 -10.47 0.87
CA GLY A 298 -19.79 -11.72 1.50
C GLY A 298 -20.72 -12.19 2.63
N ASN A 299 -21.57 -11.31 3.20
CA ASN A 299 -22.44 -11.63 4.34
C ASN A 299 -23.96 -11.48 4.02
N ALA A 300 -24.34 -11.24 2.77
CA ALA A 300 -25.72 -11.13 2.30
C ALA A 300 -26.31 -12.53 1.87
#